data_a5b894045526dca9df6afacfa67ddcea
#
_entry.id   a5b894045526dca9df6afacfa67ddcea
#
_cell.length_a   1.000
_cell.length_b   1.000
_cell.length_c   1.000
_cell.angle_alpha   90.00
_cell.angle_beta   90.00
_cell.angle_gamma   90.00
#
_symmetry.space_group_name_H-M   'P 1'
#
loop_
_entity.id
_entity.type
_entity.pdbx_description
1 polymer ?
#
loop_
_entity_poly.entity_id
_entity_poly.type
_entity_poly.pdbx_seq_one_letter_code
_entity_poly.pdbx_strand_id
1 'polypeptide(L)'
;MASPSRQLLLATLCVAAYLVAGAQATGADEEWKGIGMYELRMGDFSVKVTNWGARLVSVVLPDSKGTCRLAVLCSALPACGLLLRRWVGSRPKLSFRVLCCFAGKLADVVLGKDTIAEYVNDTSYFGPITGRVGQRISRGRFVLDGKVYHLERNDGKNTIHGGGTAFSKSAWTVKEHVAGGDCPHITFYYHSIDGEQGFPGSLDAYVTYRLSSPYTLGVHMSATAPDTATPVNLLQHVYWNLAGHGSGDVLGHTLRLFASRYTVLDGELLPSSGRVAPVAGTPLDFRTPTAIGARIRQVMGGKVVGYDANYVIDGEPVSMRPVAQVRDGASGRAVELWANQVTMQLYTGNWLNNTKGKDGKVYNQYAGFTLETMGYVDAVNHPEFPSQTLLPGQEYKHDMVFKFSF
;
A
#
# COMPACT_ATOMS: atom_id res chain seq x y z
N MET A 1 5.58 -62.83 -7.89
CA MET A 1 6.78 -62.25 -7.30
C MET A 1 7.28 -61.16 -8.22
N ALA A 2 6.96 -59.91 -7.94
CA ALA A 2 7.36 -58.76 -8.77
C ALA A 2 8.56 -58.08 -8.09
N SER A 3 9.60 -57.86 -8.90
CA SER A 3 10.92 -57.35 -8.52
C SER A 3 10.89 -55.90 -7.92
N PRO A 4 11.70 -55.61 -6.89
CA PRO A 4 11.72 -54.30 -6.23
C PRO A 4 12.35 -53.16 -6.98
N SER A 5 12.75 -53.34 -8.22
CA SER A 5 13.51 -52.36 -9.02
C SER A 5 12.66 -51.30 -9.76
N ARG A 6 11.32 -51.40 -9.76
CA ARG A 6 10.46 -50.40 -10.45
C ARG A 6 9.95 -49.27 -9.55
N GLN A 7 10.01 -49.41 -8.23
CA GLN A 7 9.55 -48.34 -7.31
C GLN A 7 10.62 -47.27 -7.04
N LEU A 8 11.92 -47.61 -7.23
CA LEU A 8 13.00 -46.64 -7.03
C LEU A 8 13.20 -45.68 -8.22
N LEU A 9 12.74 -46.06 -9.42
CA LEU A 9 12.88 -45.22 -10.62
C LEU A 9 11.79 -44.13 -10.71
N LEU A 10 10.63 -44.28 -10.08
CA LEU A 10 9.58 -43.25 -10.08
C LEU A 10 9.84 -42.16 -9.03
N ALA A 11 10.51 -42.47 -7.93
CA ALA A 11 10.86 -41.48 -6.91
C ALA A 11 11.99 -40.51 -7.35
N THR A 12 12.90 -40.99 -8.21
CA THR A 12 14.03 -40.18 -8.72
C THR A 12 13.62 -39.25 -9.86
N LEU A 13 12.54 -39.57 -10.60
CA LEU A 13 12.03 -38.72 -11.67
C LEU A 13 11.15 -37.56 -11.16
N CYS A 14 10.54 -37.68 -9.98
CA CYS A 14 9.78 -36.57 -9.39
C CYS A 14 10.68 -35.51 -8.73
N VAL A 15 11.88 -35.83 -8.30
CA VAL A 15 12.82 -34.84 -7.71
C VAL A 15 13.59 -34.08 -8.81
N ALA A 16 13.80 -34.67 -9.98
CA ALA A 16 14.46 -33.99 -11.09
C ALA A 16 13.55 -32.99 -11.86
N ALA A 17 12.21 -33.11 -11.71
CA ALA A 17 11.27 -32.19 -12.35
C ALA A 17 11.06 -30.89 -11.53
N TYR A 18 11.54 -30.80 -10.30
CA TYR A 18 11.43 -29.60 -9.46
C TYR A 18 12.64 -28.66 -9.52
N LEU A 19 13.72 -29.06 -10.24
CA LEU A 19 14.96 -28.28 -10.31
C LEU A 19 15.22 -27.63 -11.69
N VAL A 20 14.29 -27.69 -12.64
CA VAL A 20 14.44 -27.08 -13.97
C VAL A 20 13.22 -26.24 -14.36
N ALA A 21 12.56 -25.60 -13.38
CA ALA A 21 11.75 -24.42 -13.65
C ALA A 21 12.60 -23.17 -13.44
N GLY A 22 13.77 -23.14 -14.03
CA GLY A 22 14.53 -21.93 -14.32
C GLY A 22 13.70 -21.13 -15.33
N ALA A 23 13.22 -19.96 -14.92
CA ALA A 23 12.50 -19.02 -15.75
C ALA A 23 13.24 -18.82 -17.07
N GLN A 24 12.64 -19.25 -18.19
CA GLN A 24 12.99 -18.72 -19.49
C GLN A 24 12.48 -17.29 -19.52
N ALA A 25 13.37 -16.32 -19.33
CA ALA A 25 13.13 -14.93 -19.64
C ALA A 25 12.74 -14.85 -21.13
N THR A 26 11.51 -14.52 -21.40
CA THR A 26 11.06 -14.16 -22.75
C THR A 26 11.58 -12.76 -23.06
N GLY A 27 11.96 -12.47 -24.30
CA GLY A 27 12.64 -11.24 -24.76
C GLY A 27 11.93 -9.90 -24.49
N ALA A 28 10.91 -9.86 -23.61
CA ALA A 28 10.31 -8.66 -23.03
C ALA A 28 11.09 -8.14 -21.79
N ASP A 29 12.00 -8.94 -21.22
CA ASP A 29 12.70 -8.63 -19.96
C ASP A 29 13.96 -7.78 -20.14
N GLU A 30 14.44 -7.58 -21.37
CA GLU A 30 15.61 -6.73 -21.63
C GLU A 30 15.28 -5.22 -21.55
N GLU A 31 14.03 -4.84 -21.80
CA GLU A 31 13.61 -3.43 -21.84
C GLU A 31 13.55 -2.79 -20.43
N TRP A 32 13.34 -3.61 -19.36
CA TRP A 32 13.19 -3.15 -17.98
C TRP A 32 14.29 -3.65 -17.05
N LYS A 33 15.52 -3.60 -17.55
CA LYS A 33 16.69 -4.07 -16.80
C LYS A 33 16.81 -3.38 -15.43
N GLY A 34 16.77 -4.20 -14.35
CA GLY A 34 16.82 -3.70 -12.97
C GLY A 34 15.47 -3.36 -12.33
N ILE A 35 14.34 -3.50 -13.07
CA ILE A 35 12.98 -3.35 -12.49
C ILE A 35 12.40 -4.74 -12.28
N GLY A 36 11.91 -5.02 -11.06
CA GLY A 36 11.38 -6.34 -10.67
C GLY A 36 10.12 -6.27 -9.83
N MET A 37 9.44 -7.40 -9.73
CA MET A 37 8.37 -7.67 -8.78
C MET A 37 8.92 -8.48 -7.62
N TYR A 38 8.58 -8.10 -6.40
CA TYR A 38 9.04 -8.72 -5.16
C TYR A 38 7.85 -9.14 -4.31
N GLU A 39 7.93 -10.29 -3.67
CA GLU A 39 6.88 -10.79 -2.79
C GLU A 39 7.41 -10.90 -1.35
N LEU A 40 6.61 -10.42 -0.41
CA LEU A 40 6.77 -10.64 1.02
C LEU A 40 5.68 -11.59 1.47
N ARG A 41 6.03 -12.64 2.25
CA ARG A 41 5.07 -13.65 2.69
C ARG A 41 5.24 -14.00 4.16
N MET A 42 4.13 -14.00 4.88
CA MET A 42 4.02 -14.48 6.25
C MET A 42 2.80 -15.39 6.39
N GLY A 43 3.03 -16.72 6.38
CA GLY A 43 1.95 -17.69 6.31
C GLY A 43 1.16 -17.59 5.01
N ASP A 44 -0.14 -17.37 5.11
CA ASP A 44 -1.07 -17.17 3.99
C ASP A 44 -1.24 -15.69 3.61
N PHE A 45 -0.61 -14.77 4.34
CA PHE A 45 -0.57 -13.35 4.02
C PHE A 45 0.55 -13.06 3.02
N SER A 46 0.18 -12.51 1.86
CA SER A 46 1.09 -12.21 0.77
C SER A 46 0.92 -10.76 0.31
N VAL A 47 2.05 -10.08 0.15
CA VAL A 47 2.14 -8.70 -0.34
C VAL A 47 3.14 -8.66 -1.48
N LYS A 48 2.76 -8.08 -2.64
CA LYS A 48 3.67 -7.85 -3.74
C LYS A 48 3.95 -6.37 -3.93
N VAL A 49 5.18 -6.05 -4.24
CA VAL A 49 5.67 -4.69 -4.52
C VAL A 49 6.58 -4.69 -5.75
N THR A 50 6.81 -3.53 -6.34
CA THR A 50 7.82 -3.35 -7.39
C THR A 50 8.69 -2.14 -7.07
N ASN A 51 9.94 -2.18 -7.51
CA ASN A 51 10.85 -1.04 -7.38
C ASN A 51 10.59 0.05 -8.45
N TRP A 52 9.62 -0.11 -9.34
CA TRP A 52 9.12 0.99 -10.17
C TRP A 52 8.15 1.86 -9.36
N GLY A 53 8.63 3.03 -8.93
CA GLY A 53 7.88 3.94 -8.07
C GLY A 53 7.72 3.44 -6.63
N ALA A 54 8.55 2.50 -6.15
CA ALA A 54 8.43 1.83 -4.84
C ALA A 54 6.97 1.41 -4.55
N ARG A 55 6.32 0.77 -5.51
CA ARG A 55 4.88 0.59 -5.64
C ARG A 55 4.35 -0.63 -4.91
N LEU A 56 3.24 -0.48 -4.19
CA LEU A 56 2.44 -1.59 -3.68
C LEU A 56 1.57 -2.14 -4.81
N VAL A 57 1.72 -3.41 -5.12
CA VAL A 57 1.09 -4.07 -6.28
C VAL A 57 -0.08 -4.95 -5.88
N SER A 58 0.04 -5.70 -4.78
CA SER A 58 -0.92 -6.72 -4.38
C SER A 58 -0.92 -6.91 -2.87
N VAL A 59 -2.10 -7.12 -2.31
CA VAL A 59 -2.31 -7.60 -0.93
C VAL A 59 -3.38 -8.67 -0.98
N VAL A 60 -3.01 -9.92 -0.66
CA VAL A 60 -3.92 -11.07 -0.72
C VAL A 60 -4.43 -11.43 0.66
N LEU A 61 -5.74 -11.44 0.83
CA LEU A 61 -6.43 -11.69 2.09
C LEU A 61 -7.52 -12.76 1.93
N PRO A 62 -7.74 -13.64 2.94
CA PRO A 62 -8.91 -14.52 2.98
C PRO A 62 -10.18 -13.72 3.32
N ASP A 63 -11.35 -14.30 3.05
CA ASP A 63 -12.63 -13.76 3.51
C ASP A 63 -13.10 -14.43 4.82
N SER A 64 -14.13 -13.86 5.46
CA SER A 64 -14.73 -14.37 6.70
C SER A 64 -15.56 -15.65 6.51
N LYS A 65 -15.74 -16.14 5.27
CA LYS A 65 -16.57 -17.31 4.97
C LYS A 65 -15.81 -18.62 5.07
N GLY A 66 -14.54 -18.57 5.48
CA GLY A 66 -13.71 -19.76 5.72
C GLY A 66 -14.29 -20.62 6.81
N THR A 67 -14.46 -21.93 6.53
CA THR A 67 -14.80 -22.91 7.55
C THR A 67 -13.52 -23.33 8.29
N CYS A 68 -13.56 -23.32 9.62
CA CYS A 68 -12.50 -23.90 10.43
C CYS A 68 -12.41 -25.41 10.11
N ARG A 69 -11.42 -25.83 9.33
CA ARG A 69 -11.11 -27.24 9.15
C ARG A 69 -10.15 -27.64 10.26
N LEU A 70 -10.64 -28.49 11.16
CA LEU A 70 -9.82 -29.11 12.19
C LEU A 70 -8.83 -30.06 11.52
N ALA A 71 -7.60 -29.63 11.28
CA ALA A 71 -6.53 -30.51 10.86
C ALA A 71 -5.90 -31.12 12.13
N VAL A 72 -6.29 -32.34 12.47
CA VAL A 72 -5.62 -33.14 13.50
C VAL A 72 -4.35 -33.69 12.88
N LEU A 73 -3.23 -33.01 13.05
CA LEU A 73 -1.92 -33.56 12.74
C LEU A 73 -1.54 -34.55 13.85
N CYS A 74 -1.84 -35.85 13.63
CA CYS A 74 -1.18 -36.95 14.36
C CYS A 74 0.28 -36.99 13.89
N SER A 75 1.18 -36.36 14.63
CA SER A 75 2.61 -36.62 14.45
C SER A 75 2.92 -38.00 15.08
N ALA A 76 2.73 -39.05 14.31
CA ALA A 76 3.33 -40.32 14.60
C ALA A 76 4.83 -40.19 14.30
N LEU A 77 5.64 -40.12 15.35
CA LEU A 77 7.09 -40.36 15.23
C LEU A 77 7.29 -41.78 14.72
N PRO A 78 8.09 -42.04 13.68
CA PRO A 78 8.43 -43.40 13.30
C PRO A 78 9.27 -44.01 14.42
N ALA A 79 8.72 -45.00 15.05
CA ALA A 79 9.45 -45.85 16.00
C ALA A 79 10.56 -46.58 15.22
N CYS A 80 11.80 -46.15 15.39
CA CYS A 80 12.95 -46.97 15.09
C CYS A 80 13.01 -48.08 16.12
N GLY A 81 12.76 -49.32 15.66
CA GLY A 81 12.77 -50.48 16.52
C GLY A 81 14.13 -50.80 17.04
N LEU A 82 14.21 -51.20 18.30
CA LEU A 82 14.76 -52.46 18.82
C LEU A 82 14.70 -52.51 20.34
N LEU A 83 14.05 -53.60 20.83
CA LEU A 83 14.31 -54.30 22.09
C LEU A 83 14.41 -53.52 23.40
N LEU A 84 13.40 -53.64 24.25
CA LEU A 84 13.54 -54.37 25.53
C LEU A 84 12.26 -54.26 26.39
N ARG A 85 11.84 -55.39 26.90
CA ARG A 85 10.75 -55.57 27.84
C ARG A 85 11.04 -54.88 29.17
N ARG A 86 10.03 -54.25 29.73
CA ARG A 86 9.58 -54.36 31.13
C ARG A 86 9.14 -53.04 31.76
N TRP A 87 7.85 -52.98 32.02
CA TRP A 87 7.16 -52.43 33.18
C TRP A 87 7.07 -50.94 33.48
N VAL A 88 5.82 -50.61 33.84
CA VAL A 88 5.27 -49.53 34.68
C VAL A 88 4.80 -48.28 33.92
N GLY A 89 3.50 -48.21 33.83
CA GLY A 89 2.54 -47.12 33.96
C GLY A 89 3.02 -45.68 33.77
N SER A 90 3.02 -45.17 32.56
CA SER A 90 2.74 -43.78 32.30
C SER A 90 2.09 -43.67 30.91
N ARG A 91 0.85 -43.16 30.89
CA ARG A 91 0.15 -42.87 29.64
C ARG A 91 0.94 -41.81 28.87
N PRO A 92 1.22 -42.02 27.57
CA PRO A 92 1.84 -40.94 26.79
C PRO A 92 0.89 -39.75 26.78
N LYS A 93 1.34 -38.58 27.22
CA LYS A 93 0.62 -37.33 27.01
C LYS A 93 0.68 -37.03 25.53
N LEU A 94 -0.35 -37.43 24.78
CA LEU A 94 -0.56 -36.93 23.41
C LEU A 94 -0.87 -35.43 23.53
N SER A 95 0.07 -34.56 23.16
CA SER A 95 -0.20 -33.16 22.97
C SER A 95 -0.81 -33.01 21.60
N PHE A 96 -2.12 -32.81 21.52
CA PHE A 96 -2.80 -32.42 20.30
C PHE A 96 -2.57 -30.92 20.11
N ARG A 97 -1.78 -30.54 19.10
CA ARG A 97 -1.82 -29.17 18.58
C ARG A 97 -2.97 -29.08 17.58
N VAL A 98 -4.04 -28.42 17.96
CA VAL A 98 -5.13 -28.08 17.07
C VAL A 98 -4.67 -26.88 16.24
N LEU A 99 -4.31 -27.12 14.98
CA LEU A 99 -4.06 -26.06 14.02
C LEU A 99 -5.39 -25.74 13.33
N CYS A 100 -6.04 -24.64 13.69
CA CYS A 100 -7.19 -24.12 12.94
C CYS A 100 -6.67 -23.45 11.68
N CYS A 101 -6.79 -24.10 10.53
CA CYS A 101 -6.60 -23.46 9.23
C CYS A 101 -7.91 -22.80 8.81
N PHE A 102 -7.95 -21.50 8.80
CA PHE A 102 -9.03 -20.75 8.17
C PHE A 102 -8.81 -20.80 6.65
N ALA A 103 -9.61 -21.55 5.94
CA ALA A 103 -9.60 -21.59 4.47
C ALA A 103 -10.68 -20.66 3.92
N GLY A 104 -10.53 -19.36 4.12
CA GLY A 104 -11.35 -18.34 3.45
C GLY A 104 -10.97 -18.22 1.97
N LYS A 105 -11.88 -17.72 1.14
CA LYS A 105 -11.57 -17.42 -0.25
C LYS A 105 -10.57 -16.26 -0.30
N LEU A 106 -9.39 -16.51 -0.84
CA LEU A 106 -8.37 -15.49 -1.04
C LEU A 106 -8.78 -14.52 -2.15
N ALA A 107 -8.52 -13.24 -1.92
CA ALA A 107 -8.63 -12.22 -2.97
C ALA A 107 -7.53 -11.16 -2.81
N ASP A 108 -7.02 -10.67 -3.93
CA ASP A 108 -6.21 -9.48 -3.98
C ASP A 108 -7.11 -8.25 -3.85
N VAL A 109 -6.84 -7.42 -2.85
CA VAL A 109 -7.66 -6.25 -2.50
C VAL A 109 -7.09 -4.92 -3.00
N VAL A 110 -6.06 -4.96 -3.84
CA VAL A 110 -5.38 -3.77 -4.40
C VAL A 110 -5.63 -3.68 -5.91
N LEU A 111 -6.10 -2.54 -6.39
CA LEU A 111 -6.18 -2.26 -7.83
C LEU A 111 -4.78 -2.07 -8.41
N GLY A 112 -4.57 -2.52 -9.65
CA GLY A 112 -3.26 -2.41 -10.29
C GLY A 112 -3.23 -2.99 -11.69
N LYS A 113 -2.02 -3.30 -12.16
CA LYS A 113 -1.71 -3.86 -13.46
C LYS A 113 -1.03 -5.22 -13.31
N ASP A 114 -0.98 -6.00 -14.41
CA ASP A 114 -0.37 -7.33 -14.42
C ASP A 114 1.15 -7.28 -14.62
N THR A 115 1.65 -6.32 -15.40
CA THR A 115 3.04 -6.28 -15.85
C THR A 115 3.75 -4.95 -15.53
N ILE A 116 5.07 -4.97 -15.48
CA ILE A 116 5.90 -3.77 -15.33
C ILE A 116 5.64 -2.78 -16.47
N ALA A 117 5.58 -3.24 -17.72
CA ALA A 117 5.31 -2.39 -18.87
C ALA A 117 3.98 -1.62 -18.75
N GLU A 118 2.94 -2.25 -18.21
CA GLU A 118 1.66 -1.59 -17.93
C GLU A 118 1.75 -0.56 -16.80
N TYR A 119 2.60 -0.81 -15.78
CA TYR A 119 2.84 0.18 -14.72
C TYR A 119 3.67 1.38 -15.20
N VAL A 120 4.63 1.18 -16.09
CA VAL A 120 5.43 2.28 -16.69
C VAL A 120 4.52 3.24 -17.45
N ASN A 121 3.54 2.71 -18.18
CA ASN A 121 2.57 3.48 -18.97
C ASN A 121 1.32 3.89 -18.16
N ASP A 122 1.26 3.59 -16.85
CA ASP A 122 0.11 3.89 -16.00
C ASP A 122 0.02 5.38 -15.68
N THR A 123 -1.17 5.96 -15.91
CA THR A 123 -1.51 7.34 -15.57
C THR A 123 -2.47 7.43 -14.37
N SER A 124 -2.90 6.28 -13.82
CA SER A 124 -3.89 6.20 -12.75
C SER A 124 -3.26 6.23 -11.35
N TYR A 125 -1.94 6.19 -11.25
CA TYR A 125 -1.19 6.12 -9.99
C TYR A 125 -1.60 4.91 -9.12
N PHE A 126 -1.70 3.73 -9.71
CA PHE A 126 -1.99 2.51 -8.93
C PHE A 126 -0.79 2.13 -8.04
N GLY A 127 -0.85 2.47 -6.76
CA GLY A 127 0.02 2.01 -5.69
C GLY A 127 1.43 2.58 -5.55
N PRO A 128 1.90 3.63 -6.28
CA PRO A 128 3.25 4.14 -6.10
C PRO A 128 3.41 4.98 -4.83
N ILE A 129 4.66 5.23 -4.48
CA ILE A 129 5.03 6.36 -3.64
C ILE A 129 5.09 7.60 -4.55
N THR A 130 4.42 8.67 -4.17
CA THR A 130 4.51 9.97 -4.85
C THR A 130 5.35 10.95 -4.05
N GLY A 131 6.10 11.78 -4.71
CA GLY A 131 7.08 12.71 -4.14
C GLY A 131 7.84 13.48 -5.25
N ARG A 132 8.67 14.51 -4.88
CA ARG A 132 9.02 14.88 -3.48
C ARG A 132 7.82 15.34 -2.66
N VAL A 133 6.88 16.07 -3.29
CA VAL A 133 5.65 16.56 -2.65
C VAL A 133 4.47 15.89 -3.32
N GLY A 134 3.81 15.03 -2.58
CA GLY A 134 2.53 14.43 -2.95
C GLY A 134 1.42 15.48 -2.93
N GLN A 135 0.31 15.20 -3.64
CA GLN A 135 -0.76 16.17 -3.86
C GLN A 135 -0.29 17.42 -4.64
N ARG A 136 -1.10 18.49 -4.60
CA ARG A 136 -0.94 19.64 -5.48
C ARG A 136 -0.04 20.72 -4.89
N ILE A 137 0.70 21.39 -5.79
CA ILE A 137 1.35 22.70 -5.55
C ILE A 137 0.78 23.70 -6.55
N SER A 138 0.19 24.76 -6.01
CA SER A 138 -0.48 25.79 -6.78
C SER A 138 0.45 26.44 -7.81
N ARG A 139 -0.02 26.53 -9.08
CA ARG A 139 0.67 27.14 -10.22
C ARG A 139 2.06 26.54 -10.51
N GLY A 140 2.37 25.35 -9.94
CA GLY A 140 3.68 24.74 -10.07
C GLY A 140 4.81 25.63 -9.55
N ARG A 141 4.58 26.36 -8.43
CA ARG A 141 5.61 27.27 -7.88
C ARG A 141 5.50 27.40 -6.38
N PHE A 142 6.64 27.70 -5.76
CA PHE A 142 6.72 28.08 -4.34
C PHE A 142 7.93 29.01 -4.12
N VAL A 143 7.98 29.62 -2.94
CA VAL A 143 9.12 30.43 -2.50
C VAL A 143 9.79 29.74 -1.33
N LEU A 144 11.10 29.57 -1.39
CA LEU A 144 11.92 29.05 -0.30
C LEU A 144 13.17 29.93 -0.15
N ASP A 145 13.42 30.45 1.03
CA ASP A 145 14.55 31.35 1.34
C ASP A 145 14.65 32.56 0.38
N GLY A 146 13.50 33.15 0.06
CA GLY A 146 13.38 34.29 -0.83
C GLY A 146 13.55 33.98 -2.32
N LYS A 147 13.89 32.75 -2.69
CA LYS A 147 14.03 32.31 -4.09
C LYS A 147 12.75 31.64 -4.58
N VAL A 148 12.32 31.99 -5.79
CA VAL A 148 11.17 31.36 -6.46
C VAL A 148 11.63 30.11 -7.19
N TYR A 149 10.93 28.99 -6.94
CA TYR A 149 11.12 27.73 -7.64
C TYR A 149 9.92 27.45 -8.53
N HIS A 150 10.18 26.98 -9.74
CA HIS A 150 9.17 26.58 -10.71
C HIS A 150 9.26 25.09 -10.96
N LEU A 151 8.14 24.41 -10.80
CA LEU A 151 8.00 22.96 -10.99
C LEU A 151 7.35 22.66 -12.33
N GLU A 152 7.53 21.44 -12.80
CA GLU A 152 6.78 20.93 -13.95
C GLU A 152 5.27 20.94 -13.64
N ARG A 153 4.45 21.46 -14.57
CA ARG A 153 2.99 21.48 -14.45
C ARG A 153 2.40 20.29 -15.17
N ASN A 154 1.89 19.34 -14.42
CA ASN A 154 1.30 18.09 -14.91
C ASN A 154 -0.18 17.91 -14.53
N ASP A 155 -0.78 18.93 -13.87
CA ASP A 155 -2.21 18.98 -13.55
C ASP A 155 -2.77 20.38 -13.90
N GLY A 156 -3.00 20.61 -15.18
CA GLY A 156 -3.40 21.92 -15.70
C GLY A 156 -2.33 22.99 -15.45
N LYS A 157 -2.66 23.99 -14.60
CA LYS A 157 -1.69 25.02 -14.19
C LYS A 157 -0.88 24.65 -12.94
N ASN A 158 -1.21 23.53 -12.31
CA ASN A 158 -0.63 23.09 -11.04
C ASN A 158 0.36 21.94 -11.26
N THR A 159 1.18 21.68 -10.25
CA THR A 159 1.95 20.44 -10.15
C THR A 159 1.21 19.47 -9.24
N ILE A 160 1.13 18.19 -9.61
CA ILE A 160 0.62 17.14 -8.75
C ILE A 160 1.65 16.01 -8.61
N HIS A 161 1.74 15.41 -7.45
CA HIS A 161 2.53 14.22 -7.15
C HIS A 161 4.03 14.34 -7.51
N GLY A 162 4.58 15.57 -7.43
CA GLY A 162 5.99 15.84 -7.64
C GLY A 162 6.38 16.12 -9.10
N GLY A 163 5.44 16.07 -10.06
CA GLY A 163 5.70 16.30 -11.49
C GLY A 163 5.54 15.08 -12.38
N GLY A 164 5.81 15.21 -13.67
CA GLY A 164 5.51 14.19 -14.69
C GLY A 164 6.40 12.94 -14.63
N THR A 165 7.66 13.09 -14.24
CA THR A 165 8.65 11.99 -14.13
C THR A 165 9.23 11.91 -12.71
N ALA A 166 8.37 12.09 -11.72
CA ALA A 166 8.75 12.09 -10.31
C ALA A 166 8.90 10.67 -9.72
N PHE A 167 8.96 10.55 -8.41
CA PHE A 167 9.18 9.33 -7.64
C PHE A 167 8.33 8.13 -8.08
N SER A 168 7.08 8.38 -8.46
CA SER A 168 6.12 7.36 -8.93
C SER A 168 6.48 6.73 -10.28
N LYS A 169 7.34 7.38 -11.06
CA LYS A 169 7.80 6.94 -12.39
C LYS A 169 9.32 6.79 -12.47
N SER A 170 9.93 6.43 -11.38
CA SER A 170 11.36 6.20 -11.27
C SER A 170 11.66 4.77 -10.82
N ALA A 171 12.78 4.22 -11.29
CA ALA A 171 13.29 2.95 -10.80
C ALA A 171 14.05 3.19 -9.48
N TRP A 172 13.60 2.55 -8.40
CA TRP A 172 14.23 2.62 -7.09
C TRP A 172 15.22 1.47 -6.92
N THR A 173 16.31 1.71 -6.22
CA THR A 173 17.29 0.68 -5.88
C THR A 173 16.77 -0.17 -4.73
N VAL A 174 16.81 -1.50 -4.86
CA VAL A 174 16.54 -2.41 -3.74
C VAL A 174 17.78 -2.46 -2.84
N LYS A 175 17.64 -2.01 -1.60
CA LYS A 175 18.73 -2.04 -0.60
C LYS A 175 18.72 -3.33 0.20
N GLU A 176 17.54 -3.86 0.51
CA GLU A 176 17.38 -5.06 1.29
C GLU A 176 16.08 -5.76 0.89
N HIS A 177 16.07 -7.10 0.86
CA HIS A 177 14.88 -7.91 0.60
C HIS A 177 14.94 -9.21 1.38
N VAL A 178 14.03 -9.37 2.36
CA VAL A 178 13.79 -10.58 3.13
C VAL A 178 12.38 -11.06 2.83
N ALA A 179 12.25 -12.03 1.92
CA ALA A 179 10.96 -12.44 1.35
C ALA A 179 10.03 -13.16 2.34
N GLY A 180 10.58 -13.82 3.38
CA GLY A 180 9.82 -14.64 4.35
C GLY A 180 10.46 -14.66 5.73
N GLY A 181 9.99 -15.56 6.61
CA GLY A 181 10.45 -15.64 8.00
C GLY A 181 9.60 -14.81 8.96
N ASP A 182 10.17 -14.43 10.10
CA ASP A 182 9.45 -13.76 11.17
C ASP A 182 9.19 -12.28 10.92
N CYS A 183 9.96 -11.67 10.00
CA CYS A 183 9.85 -10.24 9.69
C CYS A 183 10.18 -9.96 8.21
N PRO A 184 9.36 -10.43 7.27
CA PRO A 184 9.55 -10.18 5.85
C PRO A 184 9.52 -8.68 5.58
N HIS A 185 10.50 -8.18 4.81
CA HIS A 185 10.56 -6.75 4.46
C HIS A 185 11.36 -6.51 3.19
N ILE A 186 11.13 -5.35 2.59
CA ILE A 186 11.92 -4.83 1.48
C ILE A 186 12.11 -3.34 1.64
N THR A 187 13.33 -2.86 1.42
CA THR A 187 13.69 -1.45 1.46
C THR A 187 14.13 -0.98 0.08
N PHE A 188 13.44 0.02 -0.42
CA PHE A 188 13.75 0.75 -1.64
C PHE A 188 14.44 2.07 -1.31
N TYR A 189 15.37 2.48 -2.17
CA TYR A 189 16.11 3.74 -2.09
C TYR A 189 16.04 4.50 -3.41
N TYR A 190 15.84 5.80 -3.33
CA TYR A 190 15.90 6.71 -4.47
C TYR A 190 16.71 7.96 -4.11
N HIS A 191 17.68 8.30 -4.97
CA HIS A 191 18.41 9.56 -4.89
C HIS A 191 17.82 10.52 -5.90
N SER A 192 17.12 11.54 -5.40
CA SER A 192 16.55 12.63 -6.20
C SER A 192 17.58 13.75 -6.28
N ILE A 193 18.12 14.03 -7.46
CA ILE A 193 19.15 15.03 -7.69
C ILE A 193 18.66 16.45 -7.51
N ASP A 194 19.56 17.41 -7.26
CA ASP A 194 19.22 18.84 -7.26
C ASP A 194 18.57 19.25 -8.59
N GLY A 195 17.49 20.02 -8.50
CA GLY A 195 16.73 20.47 -9.67
C GLY A 195 15.78 19.45 -10.28
N GLU A 196 15.70 18.22 -9.77
CA GLU A 196 14.74 17.23 -10.28
C GLU A 196 13.32 17.75 -10.19
N GLN A 197 12.58 17.74 -11.31
CA GLN A 197 11.24 18.33 -11.45
C GLN A 197 11.12 19.81 -11.02
N GLY A 198 12.25 20.52 -10.83
CA GLY A 198 12.36 21.90 -10.37
C GLY A 198 12.53 22.08 -8.88
N PHE A 199 12.61 21.01 -8.09
CA PHE A 199 12.85 21.08 -6.64
C PHE A 199 14.32 21.36 -6.31
N PRO A 200 14.62 22.23 -5.30
CA PRO A 200 15.99 22.52 -4.89
C PRO A 200 16.64 21.40 -4.09
N GLY A 201 17.95 21.31 -4.16
CA GLY A 201 18.78 20.39 -3.40
C GLY A 201 18.59 18.92 -3.78
N SER A 202 19.51 18.08 -3.35
CA SER A 202 19.35 16.64 -3.47
C SER A 202 18.52 16.07 -2.31
N LEU A 203 17.93 14.89 -2.51
CA LEU A 203 17.13 14.20 -1.49
C LEU A 203 17.40 12.69 -1.58
N ASP A 204 17.78 12.09 -0.44
CA ASP A 204 17.86 10.65 -0.30
C ASP A 204 16.59 10.13 0.35
N ALA A 205 15.80 9.33 -0.39
CA ALA A 205 14.52 8.80 0.06
C ALA A 205 14.57 7.28 0.20
N TYR A 206 13.96 6.78 1.27
CA TYR A 206 13.84 5.35 1.57
C TYR A 206 12.38 4.98 1.80
N VAL A 207 11.99 3.80 1.33
CA VAL A 207 10.67 3.21 1.55
C VAL A 207 10.83 1.76 1.96
N THR A 208 10.34 1.40 3.13
CA THR A 208 10.35 0.01 3.64
C THR A 208 8.94 -0.51 3.78
N TYR A 209 8.64 -1.59 3.08
CA TYR A 209 7.46 -2.42 3.30
C TYR A 209 7.83 -3.57 4.22
N ARG A 210 7.06 -3.78 5.31
CA ARG A 210 7.34 -4.79 6.32
C ARG A 210 6.07 -5.50 6.77
N LEU A 211 6.15 -6.83 6.89
CA LEU A 211 5.13 -7.63 7.57
C LEU A 211 5.59 -7.84 9.01
N SER A 212 4.85 -7.36 10.00
CA SER A 212 5.26 -7.39 11.41
C SER A 212 4.46 -8.34 12.29
N SER A 213 3.29 -8.76 11.83
CA SER A 213 2.44 -9.78 12.44
C SER A 213 1.50 -10.32 11.37
N PRO A 214 0.79 -11.43 11.60
CA PRO A 214 -0.20 -11.88 10.65
C PRO A 214 -1.15 -10.75 10.25
N TYR A 215 -1.33 -10.57 8.93
CA TYR A 215 -2.22 -9.56 8.34
C TYR A 215 -1.93 -8.10 8.72
N THR A 216 -0.67 -7.79 9.02
CA THR A 216 -0.24 -6.40 9.30
C THR A 216 0.89 -5.99 8.34
N LEU A 217 0.63 -4.93 7.57
CA LEU A 217 1.58 -4.31 6.65
C LEU A 217 2.00 -2.95 7.19
N GLY A 218 3.28 -2.78 7.50
CA GLY A 218 3.91 -1.49 7.76
C GLY A 218 4.49 -0.90 6.48
N VAL A 219 4.34 0.41 6.31
CA VAL A 219 5.02 1.21 5.28
C VAL A 219 5.74 2.33 5.99
N HIS A 220 7.06 2.32 5.95
CA HIS A 220 7.91 3.36 6.52
C HIS A 220 8.58 4.13 5.39
N MET A 221 8.40 5.43 5.37
CA MET A 221 9.04 6.35 4.43
C MET A 221 9.92 7.32 5.21
N SER A 222 11.17 7.45 4.81
CA SER A 222 12.08 8.44 5.36
C SER A 222 12.84 9.16 4.26
N ALA A 223 13.29 10.38 4.55
CA ALA A 223 14.13 11.12 3.63
C ALA A 223 15.08 12.07 4.38
N THR A 224 16.24 12.33 3.78
CA THR A 224 17.22 13.31 4.24
C THR A 224 17.66 14.21 3.10
N ALA A 225 17.80 15.51 3.40
CA ALA A 225 18.37 16.50 2.48
C ALA A 225 19.83 16.74 2.89
N PRO A 226 20.83 16.30 2.11
CA PRO A 226 22.23 16.39 2.54
C PRO A 226 22.75 17.83 2.58
N ASP A 227 22.38 18.69 1.64
CA ASP A 227 23.05 19.95 1.41
C ASP A 227 22.16 21.18 1.46
N THR A 228 20.93 21.08 0.98
CA THR A 228 20.04 22.23 0.75
C THR A 228 18.64 21.93 1.24
N ALA A 229 18.00 22.92 1.87
CA ALA A 229 16.61 22.80 2.28
C ALA A 229 15.70 22.52 1.08
N THR A 230 14.77 21.57 1.23
CA THR A 230 13.83 21.18 0.18
C THR A 230 12.48 20.77 0.77
N PRO A 231 11.36 21.03 0.09
CA PRO A 231 10.07 20.52 0.57
C PRO A 231 9.95 19.02 0.34
N VAL A 232 9.39 18.32 1.36
CA VAL A 232 9.14 16.87 1.33
C VAL A 232 7.77 16.58 1.91
N ASN A 233 6.96 15.84 1.15
CA ASN A 233 5.67 15.32 1.58
C ASN A 233 5.37 14.05 0.80
N LEU A 234 5.90 12.92 1.23
CA LEU A 234 5.69 11.63 0.55
C LEU A 234 4.29 11.10 0.88
N LEU A 235 3.68 10.39 -0.06
CA LEU A 235 2.45 9.63 0.20
C LEU A 235 2.43 8.31 -0.58
N GLN A 236 1.65 7.35 -0.06
CA GLN A 236 1.41 6.05 -0.67
C GLN A 236 0.03 6.08 -1.36
N HIS A 237 0.00 5.89 -2.69
CA HIS A 237 -1.22 6.06 -3.50
C HIS A 237 -1.88 4.71 -3.86
N VAL A 238 -2.12 3.86 -2.86
CA VAL A 238 -2.77 2.57 -3.08
C VAL A 238 -4.28 2.69 -3.18
N TYR A 239 -4.87 2.01 -4.16
CA TYR A 239 -6.33 1.88 -4.29
C TYR A 239 -6.78 0.54 -3.72
N TRP A 240 -7.67 0.61 -2.74
CA TRP A 240 -8.23 -0.55 -2.06
C TRP A 240 -9.63 -0.90 -2.56
N ASN A 241 -9.90 -2.19 -2.71
CA ASN A 241 -11.23 -2.75 -2.81
C ASN A 241 -11.29 -4.05 -1.99
N LEU A 242 -11.87 -4.01 -0.79
CA LEU A 242 -11.86 -5.13 0.16
C LEU A 242 -12.72 -6.32 -0.31
N ALA A 243 -13.63 -6.11 -1.25
CA ALA A 243 -14.36 -7.20 -1.91
C ALA A 243 -13.48 -8.01 -2.89
N GLY A 244 -12.31 -7.44 -3.28
CA GLY A 244 -11.37 -7.91 -4.29
C GLY A 244 -11.26 -6.91 -5.44
N HIS A 245 -10.07 -6.74 -6.03
CA HIS A 245 -9.79 -5.69 -7.02
C HIS A 245 -10.75 -5.68 -8.22
N GLY A 246 -11.30 -6.85 -8.60
CA GLY A 246 -12.19 -6.99 -9.75
C GLY A 246 -13.68 -7.07 -9.39
N SER A 247 -14.09 -6.66 -8.19
CA SER A 247 -15.45 -6.86 -7.65
C SER A 247 -16.44 -5.74 -7.99
N GLY A 248 -16.06 -4.76 -8.81
CA GLY A 248 -16.89 -3.58 -9.10
C GLY A 248 -16.54 -2.39 -8.20
N ASP A 249 -17.55 -1.65 -7.73
CA ASP A 249 -17.35 -0.44 -6.94
C ASP A 249 -17.20 -0.69 -5.43
N VAL A 250 -16.77 0.35 -4.71
CA VAL A 250 -16.57 0.34 -3.25
C VAL A 250 -17.69 1.08 -2.49
N LEU A 251 -18.77 1.43 -3.15
CA LEU A 251 -19.82 2.26 -2.57
C LEU A 251 -20.55 1.59 -1.38
N GLY A 252 -20.57 0.25 -1.37
CA GLY A 252 -21.11 -0.55 -0.28
C GLY A 252 -20.15 -0.72 0.92
N HIS A 253 -18.88 -0.35 0.81
CA HIS A 253 -17.94 -0.45 1.93
C HIS A 253 -18.30 0.56 3.02
N THR A 254 -18.25 0.14 4.27
CA THR A 254 -18.47 1.00 5.44
C THR A 254 -17.15 1.64 5.84
N LEU A 255 -17.12 2.96 5.90
CA LEU A 255 -15.96 3.78 6.26
C LEU A 255 -16.21 4.50 7.59
N ARG A 256 -15.21 4.53 8.47
CA ARG A 256 -15.10 5.44 9.61
C ARG A 256 -13.77 6.17 9.53
N LEU A 257 -13.78 7.49 9.75
CA LEU A 257 -12.58 8.32 9.84
C LEU A 257 -12.42 8.90 11.25
N PHE A 258 -11.19 8.91 11.73
CA PHE A 258 -10.81 9.56 12.98
C PHE A 258 -10.35 11.00 12.68
N ALA A 259 -11.29 11.77 12.11
CA ALA A 259 -11.07 13.15 11.68
C ALA A 259 -12.37 13.95 11.88
N SER A 260 -12.32 14.98 12.71
CA SER A 260 -13.44 15.87 13.00
C SER A 260 -13.47 17.12 12.10
N ARG A 261 -12.40 17.36 11.33
CA ARG A 261 -12.20 18.53 10.49
C ARG A 261 -11.63 18.14 9.13
N TYR A 262 -11.76 19.02 8.16
CA TYR A 262 -11.19 18.88 6.81
C TYR A 262 -10.66 20.22 6.31
N THR A 263 -9.68 20.18 5.40
CA THR A 263 -9.17 21.36 4.70
C THR A 263 -10.16 21.76 3.61
N VAL A 264 -10.62 23.00 3.62
CA VAL A 264 -11.53 23.51 2.59
C VAL A 264 -10.75 23.74 1.31
N LEU A 265 -11.05 22.94 0.30
CA LEU A 265 -10.42 23.02 -1.02
C LEU A 265 -11.37 23.71 -2.02
N ASP A 266 -10.80 24.40 -2.99
CA ASP A 266 -11.52 25.01 -4.12
C ASP A 266 -11.82 23.98 -5.23
N GLY A 267 -12.36 24.44 -6.38
CA GLY A 267 -12.65 23.59 -7.53
C GLY A 267 -11.43 22.99 -8.23
N GLU A 268 -10.21 23.44 -7.89
CA GLU A 268 -8.94 22.86 -8.32
C GLU A 268 -8.30 21.96 -7.27
N LEU A 269 -9.01 21.69 -6.17
CA LEU A 269 -8.55 20.90 -5.03
C LEU A 269 -7.30 21.49 -4.36
N LEU A 270 -7.27 22.81 -4.27
CA LEU A 270 -6.25 23.60 -3.57
C LEU A 270 -6.87 24.33 -2.37
N PRO A 271 -6.13 24.51 -1.26
CA PRO A 271 -6.58 25.33 -0.14
C PRO A 271 -6.53 26.81 -0.56
N SER A 272 -7.69 27.42 -0.85
CA SER A 272 -7.75 28.81 -1.29
C SER A 272 -7.44 29.83 -0.19
N SER A 273 -7.54 29.44 1.07
CA SER A 273 -7.42 30.34 2.23
C SER A 273 -6.83 29.67 3.48
N GLY A 274 -6.22 28.47 3.36
CA GLY A 274 -5.76 27.69 4.51
C GLY A 274 -6.84 27.29 5.51
N ARG A 275 -8.11 27.45 5.14
CA ARG A 275 -9.24 27.23 6.05
C ARG A 275 -9.46 25.76 6.32
N VAL A 276 -9.58 25.44 7.61
CA VAL A 276 -10.02 24.14 8.12
C VAL A 276 -11.44 24.27 8.69
N ALA A 277 -12.34 23.36 8.32
CA ALA A 277 -13.74 23.38 8.73
C ALA A 277 -14.17 22.06 9.39
N PRO A 278 -15.21 22.05 10.26
CA PRO A 278 -15.75 20.83 10.83
C PRO A 278 -16.45 19.96 9.77
N VAL A 279 -16.33 18.63 9.88
CA VAL A 279 -17.06 17.68 9.01
C VAL A 279 -18.53 17.56 9.42
N ALA A 280 -18.88 17.91 10.67
CA ALA A 280 -20.21 17.79 11.21
C ALA A 280 -21.27 18.49 10.35
N GLY A 281 -22.36 17.79 10.02
CA GLY A 281 -23.43 18.32 9.17
C GLY A 281 -23.09 18.42 7.68
N THR A 282 -21.96 17.89 7.24
CA THR A 282 -21.54 17.86 5.83
C THR A 282 -21.58 16.44 5.27
N PRO A 283 -21.58 16.27 3.94
CA PRO A 283 -21.41 14.95 3.31
C PRO A 283 -20.09 14.25 3.63
N LEU A 284 -19.10 14.99 4.16
CA LEU A 284 -17.77 14.51 4.55
C LEU A 284 -17.73 13.89 5.95
N ASP A 285 -18.84 13.82 6.69
CA ASP A 285 -18.86 13.31 8.06
C ASP A 285 -18.83 11.78 8.13
N PHE A 286 -17.66 11.20 8.27
CA PHE A 286 -17.42 9.77 8.51
C PHE A 286 -16.97 9.44 9.94
N ARG A 287 -17.24 10.31 10.93
CA ARG A 287 -16.90 10.04 12.34
C ARG A 287 -17.62 8.81 12.88
N THR A 288 -18.77 8.45 12.33
CA THR A 288 -19.49 7.20 12.56
C THR A 288 -19.42 6.30 11.32
N PRO A 289 -19.39 4.98 11.49
CA PRO A 289 -19.35 4.05 10.36
C PRO A 289 -20.51 4.33 9.38
N THR A 290 -20.17 4.63 8.14
CA THR A 290 -21.14 5.02 7.10
C THR A 290 -20.73 4.43 5.76
N ALA A 291 -21.68 3.96 4.95
CA ALA A 291 -21.38 3.48 3.61
C ALA A 291 -20.79 4.60 2.74
N ILE A 292 -19.71 4.32 2.00
CA ILE A 292 -19.05 5.30 1.12
C ILE A 292 -20.07 5.92 0.16
N GLY A 293 -20.95 5.13 -0.41
CA GLY A 293 -21.97 5.58 -1.37
C GLY A 293 -23.09 6.42 -0.77
N ALA A 294 -23.27 6.45 0.57
CA ALA A 294 -24.45 7.05 1.19
C ALA A 294 -24.64 8.54 0.85
N ARG A 295 -23.56 9.29 0.72
CA ARG A 295 -23.59 10.73 0.43
C ARG A 295 -22.68 11.14 -0.72
N ILE A 296 -22.10 10.19 -1.46
CA ILE A 296 -21.09 10.46 -2.49
C ILE A 296 -21.59 11.40 -3.59
N ARG A 297 -22.88 11.33 -3.93
CA ARG A 297 -23.50 12.20 -4.96
C ARG A 297 -23.64 13.66 -4.53
N GLN A 298 -23.43 13.98 -3.26
CA GLN A 298 -23.46 15.32 -2.69
C GLN A 298 -22.08 15.99 -2.67
N VAL A 299 -21.03 15.28 -3.11
CA VAL A 299 -19.64 15.73 -3.04
C VAL A 299 -19.05 15.83 -4.42
N MET A 300 -18.42 16.98 -4.69
CA MET A 300 -17.60 17.20 -5.89
C MET A 300 -16.12 17.03 -5.53
N GLY A 301 -15.47 16.02 -6.10
CA GLY A 301 -14.02 15.85 -6.09
C GLY A 301 -13.40 16.63 -7.23
N GLY A 302 -13.32 17.95 -7.09
CA GLY A 302 -12.96 18.84 -8.16
C GLY A 302 -14.07 18.93 -9.23
N LYS A 303 -13.83 18.40 -10.42
CA LYS A 303 -14.78 18.45 -11.57
C LYS A 303 -15.69 17.22 -11.67
N VAL A 304 -15.49 16.21 -10.84
CA VAL A 304 -16.19 14.91 -10.92
C VAL A 304 -16.86 14.62 -9.58
N VAL A 305 -18.04 13.99 -9.61
CA VAL A 305 -18.75 13.56 -8.40
C VAL A 305 -17.95 12.46 -7.70
N GLY A 306 -17.77 12.60 -6.38
CA GLY A 306 -17.06 11.64 -5.54
C GLY A 306 -16.15 12.32 -4.53
N TYR A 307 -15.66 11.54 -3.56
CA TYR A 307 -14.72 12.07 -2.59
C TYR A 307 -13.34 12.30 -3.22
N ASP A 308 -12.80 13.47 -2.97
CA ASP A 308 -11.41 13.87 -3.18
C ASP A 308 -11.15 14.97 -2.14
N ALA A 309 -11.08 14.56 -0.87
CA ALA A 309 -11.17 15.47 0.27
C ALA A 309 -10.03 15.23 1.26
N ASN A 310 -9.44 16.33 1.73
CA ASN A 310 -8.34 16.30 2.67
C ASN A 310 -8.85 16.47 4.10
N TYR A 311 -8.71 15.42 4.92
CA TYR A 311 -9.13 15.36 6.32
C TYR A 311 -7.99 15.68 7.26
N VAL A 312 -8.26 16.46 8.31
CA VAL A 312 -7.32 16.69 9.41
C VAL A 312 -7.50 15.60 10.45
N ILE A 313 -6.49 14.77 10.66
CA ILE A 313 -6.55 13.62 11.57
C ILE A 313 -6.57 14.11 13.03
N ASP A 314 -7.51 13.60 13.82
CA ASP A 314 -7.61 13.95 15.24
C ASP A 314 -6.45 13.36 16.06
N GLY A 315 -6.10 14.02 17.16
CA GLY A 315 -5.01 13.64 18.08
C GLY A 315 -3.70 14.37 17.79
N GLU A 316 -2.67 13.99 18.55
CA GLU A 316 -1.36 14.65 18.51
C GLU A 316 -0.63 14.36 17.18
N PRO A 317 -0.19 15.41 16.45
CA PRO A 317 0.65 15.23 15.26
C PRO A 317 1.91 14.42 15.58
N VAL A 318 2.50 13.77 14.56
CA VAL A 318 3.72 12.95 14.58
C VAL A 318 3.68 11.70 15.48
N SER A 319 2.60 11.46 16.24
CA SER A 319 2.39 10.19 16.93
C SER A 319 1.58 9.22 16.06
N MET A 320 1.86 7.92 16.19
CA MET A 320 1.04 6.87 15.55
C MET A 320 -0.35 6.84 16.17
N ARG A 321 -1.39 7.09 15.35
CA ARG A 321 -2.79 7.13 15.79
C ARG A 321 -3.73 6.55 14.74
N PRO A 322 -4.95 6.13 15.11
CA PRO A 322 -5.91 5.62 14.15
C PRO A 322 -6.33 6.75 13.18
N VAL A 323 -6.43 6.40 11.90
CA VAL A 323 -6.80 7.31 10.81
C VAL A 323 -8.15 6.90 10.22
N ALA A 324 -8.29 5.61 9.87
CA ALA A 324 -9.47 5.11 9.20
C ALA A 324 -9.74 3.65 9.55
N GLN A 325 -11.01 3.26 9.48
CA GLN A 325 -11.47 1.88 9.47
C GLN A 325 -12.39 1.68 8.27
N VAL A 326 -12.13 0.66 7.45
CA VAL A 326 -12.99 0.31 6.31
C VAL A 326 -13.33 -1.16 6.37
N ARG A 327 -14.59 -1.51 6.08
CA ARG A 327 -15.06 -2.89 6.04
C ARG A 327 -15.94 -3.13 4.81
N ASP A 328 -15.73 -4.23 4.14
CA ASP A 328 -16.69 -4.81 3.20
C ASP A 328 -17.55 -5.86 3.93
N GLY A 329 -18.85 -5.60 4.01
CA GLY A 329 -19.79 -6.48 4.70
C GLY A 329 -20.01 -7.83 4.02
N ALA A 330 -19.78 -7.91 2.71
CA ALA A 330 -20.04 -9.13 1.93
C ALA A 330 -18.92 -10.17 2.11
N SER A 331 -17.66 -9.75 2.09
CA SER A 331 -16.49 -10.62 2.31
C SER A 331 -16.09 -10.71 3.77
N GLY A 332 -16.50 -9.74 4.60
CA GLY A 332 -16.05 -9.57 5.98
C GLY A 332 -14.68 -8.90 6.10
N ARG A 333 -13.94 -8.72 5.01
CA ARG A 333 -12.60 -8.09 5.05
C ARG A 333 -12.71 -6.66 5.55
N ALA A 334 -11.77 -6.31 6.42
CA ALA A 334 -11.63 -4.98 6.96
C ALA A 334 -10.17 -4.55 6.99
N VAL A 335 -9.95 -3.25 6.98
CA VAL A 335 -8.64 -2.62 7.17
C VAL A 335 -8.74 -1.49 8.17
N GLU A 336 -7.79 -1.42 9.09
CA GLU A 336 -7.53 -0.27 9.94
C GLU A 336 -6.23 0.38 9.50
N LEU A 337 -6.24 1.69 9.25
CA LEU A 337 -5.06 2.48 8.99
C LEU A 337 -4.66 3.28 10.23
N TRP A 338 -3.39 3.18 10.59
CA TRP A 338 -2.71 4.01 11.59
C TRP A 338 -1.59 4.77 10.91
N ALA A 339 -1.37 6.04 11.29
CA ALA A 339 -0.27 6.84 10.75
C ALA A 339 0.16 7.96 11.71
N ASN A 340 1.35 8.56 11.42
CA ASN A 340 1.92 9.69 12.14
C ASN A 340 1.80 11.03 11.37
N GLN A 341 1.03 11.09 10.29
CA GLN A 341 0.86 12.31 9.49
C GLN A 341 -0.32 13.16 9.96
N VAL A 342 -0.33 14.45 9.61
CA VAL A 342 -1.32 15.43 10.09
C VAL A 342 -2.63 15.40 9.33
N THR A 343 -2.60 15.02 8.05
CA THR A 343 -3.80 14.92 7.21
C THR A 343 -3.88 13.59 6.48
N MET A 344 -5.03 13.33 5.88
CA MET A 344 -5.27 12.16 5.03
C MET A 344 -6.22 12.58 3.90
N GLN A 345 -5.84 12.27 2.65
CA GLN A 345 -6.72 12.39 1.49
C GLN A 345 -7.55 11.13 1.34
N LEU A 346 -8.88 11.30 1.29
CA LEU A 346 -9.82 10.26 0.85
C LEU A 346 -10.14 10.53 -0.62
N TYR A 347 -9.80 9.58 -1.49
CA TYR A 347 -10.19 9.62 -2.90
C TYR A 347 -10.90 8.33 -3.29
N THR A 348 -11.94 8.41 -4.11
CA THR A 348 -12.79 7.26 -4.44
C THR A 348 -12.68 6.80 -5.90
N GLY A 349 -11.54 7.01 -6.53
CA GLY A 349 -11.30 6.56 -7.90
C GLY A 349 -12.23 7.23 -8.92
N ASN A 350 -12.56 8.51 -8.71
CA ASN A 350 -13.57 9.25 -9.44
C ASN A 350 -13.30 9.35 -10.94
N TRP A 351 -12.02 9.35 -11.34
CA TRP A 351 -11.56 9.47 -12.72
C TRP A 351 -11.33 8.12 -13.42
N LEU A 352 -11.49 7.01 -12.72
CA LEU A 352 -11.38 5.69 -13.36
C LEU A 352 -12.54 5.50 -14.35
N ASN A 353 -12.20 5.19 -15.60
CA ASN A 353 -13.18 4.97 -16.65
C ASN A 353 -12.60 3.98 -17.67
N ASN A 354 -13.20 2.83 -17.77
CA ASN A 354 -12.78 1.74 -18.67
C ASN A 354 -11.27 1.44 -18.57
N THR A 355 -10.71 1.57 -17.35
CA THR A 355 -9.28 1.41 -17.12
C THR A 355 -8.93 -0.06 -17.04
N LYS A 356 -8.04 -0.55 -17.93
CA LYS A 356 -7.55 -1.93 -17.88
C LYS A 356 -6.87 -2.19 -16.53
N GLY A 357 -7.28 -3.24 -15.83
CA GLY A 357 -6.76 -3.70 -14.54
C GLY A 357 -6.09 -5.06 -14.63
N LYS A 358 -5.81 -5.66 -13.46
CA LYS A 358 -5.27 -7.02 -13.31
C LYS A 358 -6.27 -8.08 -13.79
N ASP A 359 -5.75 -9.25 -14.22
CA ASP A 359 -6.53 -10.45 -14.59
C ASP A 359 -7.62 -10.14 -15.63
N GLY A 360 -7.34 -9.22 -16.56
CA GLY A 360 -8.30 -8.80 -17.59
C GLY A 360 -9.51 -8.03 -17.05
N LYS A 361 -9.51 -7.60 -15.79
CA LYS A 361 -10.59 -6.79 -15.21
C LYS A 361 -10.54 -5.37 -15.74
N VAL A 362 -11.67 -4.69 -15.65
CA VAL A 362 -11.83 -3.28 -16.03
C VAL A 362 -12.26 -2.50 -14.80
N TYR A 363 -11.54 -1.42 -14.49
CA TYR A 363 -11.86 -0.53 -13.39
C TYR A 363 -12.61 0.69 -13.91
N ASN A 364 -13.80 0.89 -13.38
CA ASN A 364 -14.64 2.07 -13.65
C ASN A 364 -14.67 2.98 -12.41
N GLN A 365 -15.38 4.08 -12.53
CA GLN A 365 -15.58 5.03 -11.43
C GLN A 365 -15.96 4.31 -10.14
N TYR A 366 -15.30 4.67 -9.04
CA TYR A 366 -15.48 4.06 -7.70
C TYR A 366 -14.98 2.62 -7.56
N ALA A 367 -14.20 2.09 -8.50
CA ALA A 367 -13.67 0.73 -8.37
C ALA A 367 -12.74 0.52 -7.17
N GLY A 368 -12.18 1.60 -6.63
CA GLY A 368 -11.33 1.58 -5.44
C GLY A 368 -11.32 2.91 -4.71
N PHE A 369 -10.88 2.88 -3.46
CA PHE A 369 -10.64 4.07 -2.65
C PHE A 369 -9.18 4.15 -2.22
N THR A 370 -8.67 5.38 -2.00
CA THR A 370 -7.35 5.63 -1.43
C THR A 370 -7.46 6.26 -0.03
N LEU A 371 -6.47 6.04 0.80
CA LEU A 371 -6.29 6.65 2.13
C LEU A 371 -4.84 7.15 2.21
N GLU A 372 -4.61 8.34 1.70
CA GLU A 372 -3.26 8.90 1.53
C GLU A 372 -2.92 9.80 2.71
N THR A 373 -2.24 9.25 3.73
CA THR A 373 -1.76 10.07 4.84
C THR A 373 -0.59 10.94 4.41
N MET A 374 -0.55 12.20 4.86
CA MET A 374 0.43 13.20 4.39
C MET A 374 0.39 14.49 5.22
N GLY A 375 1.22 15.47 4.89
CA GLY A 375 1.09 16.86 5.30
C GLY A 375 -0.05 17.58 4.57
N TYR A 376 -0.31 18.84 4.89
CA TYR A 376 -1.35 19.63 4.21
C TYR A 376 -1.06 19.82 2.73
N VAL A 377 -2.12 19.84 1.91
CA VAL A 377 -2.03 20.17 0.48
C VAL A 377 -1.48 21.60 0.33
N ASP A 378 -0.56 21.80 -0.63
CA ASP A 378 0.04 23.11 -0.96
C ASP A 378 0.67 23.86 0.23
N ALA A 379 1.07 23.16 1.29
CA ALA A 379 1.61 23.80 2.50
C ALA A 379 2.86 24.67 2.22
N VAL A 380 3.59 24.40 1.15
CA VAL A 380 4.72 25.24 0.72
C VAL A 380 4.33 26.69 0.37
N ASN A 381 3.05 26.92 0.06
CA ASN A 381 2.47 28.23 -0.24
C ASN A 381 1.54 28.76 0.86
N HIS A 382 1.39 28.00 1.97
CA HIS A 382 0.48 28.29 3.05
C HIS A 382 1.22 28.29 4.40
N PRO A 383 1.81 29.42 4.82
CA PRO A 383 2.59 29.51 6.05
C PRO A 383 1.79 29.27 7.34
N GLU A 384 0.45 29.29 7.26
CA GLU A 384 -0.45 28.91 8.35
C GLU A 384 -0.48 27.40 8.61
N PHE A 385 -0.02 26.57 7.66
CA PHE A 385 0.13 25.13 7.84
C PHE A 385 1.53 24.76 8.39
N PRO A 386 1.68 23.62 9.05
CA PRO A 386 2.99 23.09 9.41
C PRO A 386 3.91 22.98 8.19
N SER A 387 5.14 23.46 8.34
CA SER A 387 6.13 23.44 7.26
C SER A 387 6.42 22.01 6.78
N GLN A 388 6.55 21.85 5.48
CA GLN A 388 7.02 20.63 4.82
C GLN A 388 8.47 20.77 4.33
N THR A 389 9.15 21.85 4.70
CA THR A 389 10.56 22.07 4.35
C THR A 389 11.44 21.22 5.26
N LEU A 390 12.22 20.34 4.66
CA LEU A 390 13.25 19.54 5.32
C LEU A 390 14.59 20.28 5.22
N LEU A 391 15.16 20.59 6.38
CA LEU A 391 16.49 21.25 6.46
C LEU A 391 17.62 20.21 6.45
N PRO A 392 18.83 20.56 6.00
CA PRO A 392 20.00 19.71 6.16
C PRO A 392 20.19 19.26 7.61
N GLY A 393 20.49 17.97 7.78
CA GLY A 393 20.64 17.36 9.11
C GLY A 393 19.34 16.92 9.78
N GLN A 394 18.18 17.23 9.20
CA GLN A 394 16.88 16.71 9.62
C GLN A 394 16.51 15.45 8.87
N GLU A 395 15.66 14.63 9.48
CA GLU A 395 15.07 13.44 8.84
C GLU A 395 13.55 13.60 8.75
N TYR A 396 13.01 13.46 7.54
CA TYR A 396 11.58 13.27 7.31
C TYR A 396 11.18 11.84 7.67
N LYS A 397 10.06 11.68 8.41
CA LYS A 397 9.53 10.37 8.79
C LYS A 397 8.03 10.31 8.54
N HIS A 398 7.62 9.25 7.85
CA HIS A 398 6.22 8.96 7.63
C HIS A 398 5.96 7.46 7.80
N ASP A 399 5.21 7.11 8.83
CA ASP A 399 4.85 5.75 9.16
C ASP A 399 3.38 5.50 8.89
N MET A 400 3.07 4.38 8.25
CA MET A 400 1.72 3.85 8.04
C MET A 400 1.68 2.39 8.49
N VAL A 401 0.60 1.99 9.15
CA VAL A 401 0.34 0.59 9.51
C VAL A 401 -1.07 0.23 9.09
N PHE A 402 -1.17 -0.73 8.18
CA PHE A 402 -2.42 -1.35 7.76
C PHE A 402 -2.62 -2.66 8.51
N LYS A 403 -3.67 -2.76 9.33
CA LYS A 403 -4.07 -3.98 10.04
C LYS A 403 -5.31 -4.54 9.37
N PHE A 404 -5.19 -5.73 8.79
CA PHE A 404 -6.30 -6.39 8.13
C PHE A 404 -6.97 -7.40 9.05
N SER A 405 -8.29 -7.57 8.88
CA SER A 405 -9.11 -8.60 9.52
C SER A 405 -10.22 -9.06 8.58
N PHE A 406 -10.87 -10.18 8.90
CA PHE A 406 -11.94 -10.77 8.07
C PHE A 406 -12.86 -11.66 8.90
#